data_3a7b75adf70f1248a9e581fb5d326d64
#
_entry.id   3a7b75adf70f1248a9e581fb5d326d64
#
_cell.length_a   1.000
_cell.length_b   1.000
_cell.length_c   1.000
_cell.angle_alpha   90.00
_cell.angle_beta   90.00
_cell.angle_gamma   90.00
#
_symmetry.space_group_name_H-M   'P 1'
#
loop_
_entity.id
_entity.type
_entity.pdbx_description
1 polymer ?
#
loop_
_entity_poly.entity_id
_entity_poly.type
_entity_poly.pdbx_seq_one_letter_code
_entity_poly.pdbx_strand_id
1 'polypeptide(L)'
;MATYASIKYDMDLASSATGTGGMTLLSTQTASSSSTISFTSGIDSTYDEYVFKFYDIHPATDNTQFSFQVDTGTNTNYNQTITSTFFDAYHDESDSDNAVGYRTALDQAQGTAFQNLTGFSGNGNDECSSGTLHIFEPSSSVFVKHFISNINDYTFANYISSSYVSGYINTTTAITRVQFKMASGNIDSGTIKLYGVS
;
A
#
# COMPACT_ATOMS: atom_id res chain seq x y z
N MET A 1 32.67 -35.60 17.70
CA MET A 1 32.25 -34.36 18.38
C MET A 1 32.58 -33.20 17.44
N ALA A 2 31.59 -32.50 16.96
CA ALA A 2 31.82 -31.26 16.20
C ALA A 2 32.43 -30.22 17.15
N THR A 3 33.54 -29.63 16.78
CA THR A 3 34.21 -28.60 17.59
C THR A 3 33.43 -27.28 17.47
N TYR A 4 33.41 -26.47 18.52
CA TYR A 4 32.74 -25.15 18.58
C TYR A 4 33.12 -24.22 17.40
N ALA A 5 34.30 -24.43 16.80
CA ALA A 5 34.78 -23.70 15.65
C ALA A 5 34.00 -24.04 14.34
N SER A 6 33.42 -25.24 14.22
CA SER A 6 32.70 -25.64 13.00
C SER A 6 31.28 -25.02 12.95
N ILE A 7 30.71 -24.65 14.08
CA ILE A 7 29.38 -23.99 14.14
C ILE A 7 29.48 -22.51 13.75
N LYS A 8 30.64 -21.88 13.95
CA LYS A 8 30.83 -20.44 13.67
C LYS A 8 30.91 -20.12 12.17
N TYR A 9 31.17 -21.09 11.32
CA TYR A 9 31.34 -20.90 9.86
C TYR A 9 30.14 -21.42 9.04
N ASP A 10 29.20 -22.13 9.66
CA ASP A 10 27.96 -22.53 8.97
C ASP A 10 26.99 -21.35 8.74
N MET A 11 27.28 -20.18 9.30
CA MET A 11 26.49 -18.97 9.01
C MET A 11 26.69 -18.43 7.59
N ASP A 12 27.80 -18.81 6.90
CA ASP A 12 28.02 -18.43 5.50
C ASP A 12 27.19 -19.29 4.52
N LEU A 13 26.70 -20.46 4.94
CA LEU A 13 25.79 -21.30 4.16
C LEU A 13 24.35 -20.78 4.21
N ALA A 14 24.01 -19.95 5.19
CA ALA A 14 22.71 -19.29 5.25
C ALA A 14 22.54 -18.18 4.18
N SER A 15 23.64 -17.73 3.55
CA SER A 15 23.59 -16.74 2.45
C SER A 15 23.25 -17.36 1.10
N SER A 16 23.30 -18.69 0.97
CA SER A 16 22.85 -19.43 -0.22
C SER A 16 21.52 -20.15 -0.01
N ALA A 17 20.93 -20.09 1.18
CA ALA A 17 19.53 -20.42 1.33
C ALA A 17 18.74 -19.34 0.55
N THR A 18 18.26 -19.68 -0.62
CA THR A 18 17.19 -18.90 -1.28
C THR A 18 16.12 -18.70 -0.22
N GLY A 19 16.09 -17.48 0.36
CA GLY A 19 15.31 -17.18 1.55
C GLY A 19 13.84 -17.42 1.28
N THR A 20 13.33 -18.52 1.79
CA THR A 20 11.92 -18.74 1.90
C THR A 20 11.41 -17.81 2.99
N GLY A 21 10.75 -16.71 2.60
CA GLY A 21 10.04 -15.83 3.51
C GLY A 21 10.66 -14.45 3.79
N GLY A 22 11.66 -14.01 3.04
CA GLY A 22 12.23 -12.65 3.16
C GLY A 22 11.53 -11.62 2.28
N MET A 23 11.49 -10.37 2.75
CA MET A 23 11.09 -9.22 1.91
C MET A 23 12.29 -8.69 1.15
N THR A 24 12.22 -8.68 -0.19
CA THR A 24 13.26 -8.10 -1.07
C THR A 24 12.83 -6.70 -1.52
N LEU A 25 13.62 -5.66 -1.21
CA LEU A 25 13.36 -4.30 -1.71
C LEU A 25 13.59 -4.25 -3.22
N LEU A 26 12.56 -3.90 -3.98
CA LEU A 26 12.59 -3.81 -5.45
C LEU A 26 12.73 -2.38 -5.94
N SER A 27 12.05 -1.44 -5.29
CA SER A 27 12.05 -0.02 -5.72
C SER A 27 11.73 0.91 -4.55
N THR A 28 12.25 2.12 -4.62
CA THR A 28 11.90 3.23 -3.70
C THR A 28 11.57 4.46 -4.53
N GLN A 29 10.47 5.10 -4.22
CA GLN A 29 10.07 6.39 -4.79
C GLN A 29 9.76 7.39 -3.69
N THR A 30 10.26 8.61 -3.85
CA THR A 30 10.04 9.72 -2.91
C THR A 30 9.21 10.78 -3.60
N ALA A 31 8.14 11.21 -2.95
CA ALA A 31 7.31 12.31 -3.42
C ALA A 31 8.01 13.66 -3.20
N SER A 32 7.82 14.57 -4.13
CA SER A 32 8.23 15.97 -4.04
C SER A 32 7.21 16.79 -4.82
N SER A 33 6.14 17.15 -4.17
CA SER A 33 4.95 17.79 -4.78
C SER A 33 4.45 17.08 -6.04
N SER A 34 4.32 15.74 -5.92
CA SER A 34 4.05 14.83 -7.03
C SER A 34 2.56 14.62 -7.22
N SER A 35 2.05 14.84 -8.43
CA SER A 35 0.64 14.57 -8.75
C SER A 35 0.29 13.09 -8.68
N THR A 36 1.26 12.22 -8.99
CA THR A 36 1.17 10.76 -8.88
C THR A 36 2.53 10.15 -8.58
N ILE A 37 2.54 8.97 -7.97
CA ILE A 37 3.71 8.08 -7.86
C ILE A 37 3.35 6.77 -8.54
N SER A 38 4.13 6.34 -9.54
CA SER A 38 3.83 5.15 -10.34
C SER A 38 4.97 4.15 -10.31
N PHE A 39 4.65 2.90 -10.00
CA PHE A 39 5.53 1.73 -10.15
C PHE A 39 5.13 1.02 -11.45
N THR A 40 5.99 1.10 -12.46
CA THR A 40 5.72 0.61 -13.83
C THR A 40 6.57 -0.59 -14.22
N SER A 41 7.37 -1.11 -13.28
CA SER A 41 8.22 -2.30 -13.44
C SER A 41 8.43 -2.97 -12.08
N GLY A 42 8.94 -4.20 -12.10
CA GLY A 42 9.25 -4.97 -10.89
C GLY A 42 8.05 -5.68 -10.29
N ILE A 43 6.87 -5.65 -10.92
CA ILE A 43 5.68 -6.42 -10.55
C ILE A 43 5.46 -7.44 -11.66
N ASP A 44 5.76 -8.71 -11.37
CA ASP A 44 5.74 -9.82 -12.33
C ASP A 44 5.46 -11.16 -11.60
N SER A 45 5.89 -12.29 -12.17
CA SER A 45 5.70 -13.63 -11.61
C SER A 45 6.84 -14.09 -10.69
N THR A 46 7.75 -13.19 -10.29
CA THR A 46 8.91 -13.55 -9.45
C THR A 46 8.51 -13.79 -8.00
N TYR A 47 7.50 -13.05 -7.52
CA TYR A 47 7.04 -13.12 -6.14
C TYR A 47 5.54 -13.38 -6.08
N ASP A 48 5.13 -14.12 -5.05
CA ASP A 48 3.71 -14.44 -4.80
C ASP A 48 2.95 -13.26 -4.20
N GLU A 49 3.67 -12.36 -3.51
CA GLU A 49 3.11 -11.18 -2.87
C GLU A 49 3.98 -9.96 -3.14
N TYR A 50 3.33 -8.83 -3.36
CA TYR A 50 3.98 -7.52 -3.47
C TYR A 50 3.47 -6.60 -2.38
N VAL A 51 4.42 -6.01 -1.61
CA VAL A 51 4.10 -5.13 -0.48
C VAL A 51 4.61 -3.72 -0.76
N PHE A 52 3.71 -2.77 -0.73
CA PHE A 52 4.04 -1.35 -0.70
C PHE A 52 4.07 -0.88 0.75
N LYS A 53 5.16 -0.24 1.16
CA LYS A 53 5.26 0.41 2.47
C LYS A 53 5.28 1.91 2.29
N PHE A 54 4.43 2.58 3.04
CA PHE A 54 4.24 4.02 3.02
C PHE A 54 4.89 4.63 4.25
N TYR A 55 5.69 5.66 4.06
CA TYR A 55 6.38 6.40 5.12
C TYR A 55 6.08 7.88 4.94
N ASP A 56 5.44 8.46 5.95
CA ASP A 56 5.21 9.90 6.07
C ASP A 56 4.57 10.52 4.81
N ILE A 57 3.54 9.86 4.29
CA ILE A 57 2.80 10.36 3.13
C ILE A 57 2.00 11.60 3.57
N HIS A 58 2.43 12.74 3.05
CA HIS A 58 1.87 14.05 3.39
C HIS A 58 1.19 14.67 2.18
N PRO A 59 -0.10 15.09 2.26
CA PRO A 59 -0.81 15.73 1.16
C PRO A 59 -0.54 17.23 1.11
N ALA A 60 -0.56 17.81 -0.09
CA ALA A 60 -0.54 19.27 -0.27
C ALA A 60 -1.89 19.95 0.04
N THR A 61 -2.97 19.17 0.03
CA THR A 61 -4.34 19.64 0.27
C THR A 61 -4.89 19.02 1.53
N ASP A 62 -5.48 19.83 2.36
CA ASP A 62 -6.12 19.41 3.60
C ASP A 62 -7.38 18.57 3.34
N ASN A 63 -7.70 17.64 4.26
CA ASN A 63 -8.90 16.81 4.22
C ASN A 63 -9.04 16.06 2.88
N THR A 64 -8.04 15.30 2.51
CA THR A 64 -8.00 14.51 1.28
C THR A 64 -7.74 13.02 1.55
N GLN A 65 -7.87 12.16 0.55
CA GLN A 65 -7.65 10.73 0.64
C GLN A 65 -6.38 10.34 -0.13
N PHE A 66 -5.54 9.51 0.46
CA PHE A 66 -4.50 8.78 -0.26
C PHE A 66 -5.12 7.55 -0.92
N SER A 67 -4.80 7.28 -2.17
CA SER A 67 -5.48 6.25 -2.97
C SER A 67 -4.55 5.55 -3.95
N PHE A 68 -4.96 4.34 -4.40
CA PHE A 68 -4.23 3.58 -5.41
C PHE A 68 -5.14 3.07 -6.52
N GLN A 69 -4.52 2.75 -7.65
CA GLN A 69 -5.12 1.98 -8.74
C GLN A 69 -4.03 1.19 -9.46
N VAL A 70 -4.42 0.17 -10.19
CA VAL A 70 -3.50 -0.72 -10.90
C VAL A 70 -3.78 -0.72 -12.39
N ASP A 71 -2.80 -1.25 -13.16
CA ASP A 71 -3.01 -1.49 -14.58
C ASP A 71 -2.26 -2.73 -15.07
N THR A 72 -2.59 -3.17 -16.28
CA THR A 72 -2.12 -4.40 -16.91
C THR A 72 -1.28 -4.09 -18.15
N GLY A 73 -0.24 -4.91 -18.39
CA GLY A 73 0.63 -4.76 -19.54
C GLY A 73 1.31 -3.39 -19.57
N THR A 74 1.14 -2.65 -20.67
CA THR A 74 1.69 -1.30 -20.85
C THR A 74 0.63 -0.19 -20.75
N ASN A 75 -0.59 -0.53 -20.34
CA ASN A 75 -1.67 0.43 -20.16
C ASN A 75 -1.32 1.45 -19.06
N THR A 76 -1.89 2.64 -19.16
CA THR A 76 -1.69 3.76 -18.23
C THR A 76 -2.99 4.45 -17.86
N ASN A 77 -4.13 3.77 -18.06
CA ASN A 77 -5.45 4.32 -17.75
C ASN A 77 -5.77 4.23 -16.26
N TYR A 78 -5.15 3.27 -15.54
CA TYR A 78 -5.34 3.02 -14.11
C TYR A 78 -6.83 3.00 -13.72
N ASN A 79 -7.58 2.11 -14.36
CA ASN A 79 -9.03 2.02 -14.26
C ASN A 79 -9.54 0.57 -14.16
N GLN A 80 -8.76 -0.31 -13.54
CA GLN A 80 -9.18 -1.69 -13.30
C GLN A 80 -10.36 -1.71 -12.33
N THR A 81 -11.30 -2.63 -12.57
CA THR A 81 -12.51 -2.74 -11.75
C THR A 81 -12.18 -3.31 -10.37
N ILE A 82 -12.61 -2.63 -9.31
CA ILE A 82 -12.35 -3.00 -7.90
C ILE A 82 -13.67 -3.21 -7.17
N THR A 83 -13.70 -4.21 -6.29
CA THR A 83 -14.70 -4.35 -5.23
C THR A 83 -13.95 -4.45 -3.90
N SER A 84 -14.35 -3.64 -2.92
CA SER A 84 -13.63 -3.51 -1.67
C SER A 84 -14.55 -3.28 -0.47
N THR A 85 -13.96 -3.39 0.71
CA THR A 85 -14.51 -2.93 1.97
C THR A 85 -13.58 -1.88 2.56
N PHE A 86 -14.13 -0.91 3.27
CA PHE A 86 -13.37 0.09 4.02
C PHE A 86 -13.99 0.25 5.41
N PHE A 87 -13.22 0.03 6.46
CA PHE A 87 -13.59 0.41 7.81
C PHE A 87 -12.40 1.04 8.52
N ASP A 88 -12.67 1.89 9.49
CA ASP A 88 -11.66 2.53 10.31
C ASP A 88 -12.00 2.48 11.79
N ALA A 89 -10.95 2.60 12.60
CA ALA A 89 -11.05 2.91 14.01
C ALA A 89 -10.37 4.27 14.23
N TYR A 90 -11.01 5.19 14.91
CA TYR A 90 -10.46 6.52 15.16
C TYR A 90 -10.63 6.96 16.61
N HIS A 91 -9.78 7.88 17.03
CA HIS A 91 -9.81 8.53 18.34
C HIS A 91 -9.26 9.95 18.22
N ASP A 92 -9.94 10.93 18.82
CA ASP A 92 -9.48 12.31 18.85
C ASP A 92 -8.48 12.59 19.98
N GLU A 93 -7.67 13.61 19.85
CA GLU A 93 -6.68 13.99 20.85
C GLU A 93 -7.30 14.53 22.15
N SER A 94 -8.55 14.98 22.11
CA SER A 94 -9.26 15.53 23.28
C SER A 94 -9.97 14.49 24.14
N ASP A 95 -9.90 13.20 23.76
CA ASP A 95 -10.61 12.08 24.41
C ASP A 95 -12.13 12.28 24.46
N SER A 96 -12.68 12.93 23.44
CA SER A 96 -14.11 13.26 23.35
C SER A 96 -14.86 12.44 22.29
N ASP A 97 -14.16 11.89 21.29
CA ASP A 97 -14.77 11.12 20.22
C ASP A 97 -13.88 9.95 19.76
N ASN A 98 -14.48 8.76 19.73
CA ASN A 98 -13.86 7.56 19.21
C ASN A 98 -14.91 6.59 18.69
N ALA A 99 -14.60 5.89 17.62
CA ALA A 99 -15.47 4.83 17.10
C ALA A 99 -14.73 3.85 16.19
N VAL A 100 -15.41 2.76 15.86
CA VAL A 100 -15.13 1.89 14.73
C VAL A 100 -16.31 1.97 13.77
N GLY A 101 -16.05 2.21 12.50
CA GLY A 101 -17.11 2.39 11.53
C GLY A 101 -16.81 1.84 10.14
N TYR A 102 -17.84 1.39 9.43
CA TYR A 102 -17.78 1.08 8.01
C TYR A 102 -18.00 2.35 7.18
N ARG A 103 -17.17 2.57 6.16
CA ARG A 103 -17.16 3.79 5.34
C ARG A 103 -17.63 3.52 3.92
N THR A 104 -18.94 3.54 3.70
CA THR A 104 -19.56 3.26 2.39
C THR A 104 -19.22 4.27 1.29
N ALA A 105 -18.69 5.44 1.64
CA ALA A 105 -18.24 6.44 0.67
C ALA A 105 -16.79 6.22 0.21
N LEU A 106 -16.04 5.32 0.86
CA LEU A 106 -14.62 5.09 0.62
C LEU A 106 -14.33 3.70 0.04
N ASP A 107 -15.33 2.81 0.01
CA ASP A 107 -15.27 1.50 -0.65
C ASP A 107 -15.67 1.58 -2.14
N GLN A 108 -15.59 0.46 -2.83
CA GLN A 108 -16.03 0.33 -4.20
C GLN A 108 -16.85 -0.96 -4.42
N ALA A 109 -17.88 -0.86 -5.25
CA ALA A 109 -18.68 -1.98 -5.73
C ALA A 109 -18.59 -2.04 -7.26
N GLN A 110 -17.63 -2.81 -7.81
CA GLN A 110 -17.28 -2.87 -9.24
C GLN A 110 -16.97 -1.49 -9.84
N GLY A 111 -16.29 -0.65 -9.04
CA GLY A 111 -15.87 0.67 -9.46
C GLY A 111 -14.54 0.66 -10.19
N THR A 112 -14.27 1.69 -11.00
CA THR A 112 -13.00 1.89 -11.72
C THR A 112 -12.22 3.12 -11.24
N ALA A 113 -12.72 3.78 -10.21
CA ALA A 113 -12.02 4.89 -9.57
C ALA A 113 -10.78 4.40 -8.80
N PHE A 114 -9.91 5.31 -8.36
CA PHE A 114 -8.87 5.00 -7.42
C PHE A 114 -9.48 4.56 -6.09
N GLN A 115 -8.96 3.47 -5.53
CA GLN A 115 -9.38 2.95 -4.23
C GLN A 115 -8.76 3.80 -3.12
N ASN A 116 -9.58 4.38 -2.26
CA ASN A 116 -9.11 5.10 -1.10
C ASN A 116 -8.43 4.16 -0.10
N LEU A 117 -7.32 4.60 0.45
CA LEU A 117 -6.53 3.91 1.48
C LEU A 117 -6.60 4.63 2.82
N THR A 118 -6.83 5.96 2.80
CA THR A 118 -7.10 6.79 4.00
C THR A 118 -8.43 7.47 3.87
N GLY A 119 -8.95 7.99 4.99
CA GLY A 119 -10.23 8.68 5.03
C GLY A 119 -10.12 10.20 4.87
N PHE A 120 -9.28 10.84 5.70
CA PHE A 120 -9.34 12.28 5.93
C PHE A 120 -7.96 12.86 6.27
N SER A 121 -6.94 12.55 5.46
CA SER A 121 -5.56 12.98 5.71
C SER A 121 -5.44 14.50 5.78
N GLY A 122 -4.77 14.99 6.79
CA GLY A 122 -4.52 16.40 7.00
C GLY A 122 -3.21 16.87 6.38
N ASN A 123 -3.06 18.20 6.19
CA ASN A 123 -1.86 18.83 5.63
C ASN A 123 -1.13 19.74 6.61
N GLY A 124 -1.41 19.63 7.90
CA GLY A 124 -0.61 20.27 8.94
C GLY A 124 0.84 19.78 8.92
N ASN A 125 1.79 20.56 9.42
CA ASN A 125 3.22 20.28 9.32
C ASN A 125 3.66 18.95 9.95
N ASP A 126 2.90 18.39 10.85
CA ASP A 126 3.12 17.13 11.57
C ASP A 126 2.09 16.03 11.20
N GLU A 127 1.15 16.32 10.32
CA GLU A 127 0.14 15.39 9.86
C GLU A 127 0.65 14.56 8.69
N CYS A 128 0.57 13.26 8.78
CA CYS A 128 0.98 12.33 7.72
C CYS A 128 0.33 10.96 7.90
N SER A 129 0.47 10.14 6.87
CA SER A 129 0.00 8.75 6.87
C SER A 129 1.16 7.78 6.69
N SER A 130 1.13 6.65 7.41
CA SER A 130 2.09 5.56 7.25
C SER A 130 1.40 4.20 7.34
N GLY A 131 1.88 3.21 6.58
CA GLY A 131 1.26 1.89 6.57
C GLY A 131 1.71 1.00 5.42
N THR A 132 0.84 0.07 5.02
CA THR A 132 1.13 -0.92 3.99
C THR A 132 -0.06 -1.20 3.07
N LEU A 133 0.26 -1.61 1.82
CA LEU A 133 -0.66 -2.26 0.89
C LEU A 133 -0.02 -3.56 0.41
N HIS A 134 -0.75 -4.65 0.50
CA HIS A 134 -0.38 -5.98 0.04
C HIS A 134 -1.20 -6.35 -1.18
N ILE A 135 -0.57 -6.83 -2.25
CA ILE A 135 -1.23 -7.36 -3.45
C ILE A 135 -0.75 -8.79 -3.64
N PHE A 136 -1.70 -9.74 -3.67
CA PHE A 136 -1.43 -11.16 -3.73
C PHE A 136 -1.56 -11.67 -5.17
N GLU A 137 -0.63 -12.54 -5.59
CA GLU A 137 -0.62 -13.22 -6.88
C GLU A 137 -0.93 -12.30 -8.08
N PRO A 138 -0.26 -11.12 -8.22
CA PRO A 138 -0.61 -10.15 -9.26
C PRO A 138 -0.44 -10.71 -10.67
N SER A 139 0.40 -11.72 -10.87
CA SER A 139 0.65 -12.38 -12.16
C SER A 139 -0.35 -13.48 -12.50
N SER A 140 -1.26 -13.88 -11.60
CA SER A 140 -2.23 -14.94 -11.85
C SER A 140 -3.05 -14.65 -13.11
N SER A 141 -3.12 -15.63 -14.00
CA SER A 141 -3.98 -15.59 -15.19
C SER A 141 -5.33 -16.34 -14.99
N VAL A 142 -5.56 -16.84 -13.77
CA VAL A 142 -6.74 -17.67 -13.43
C VAL A 142 -7.66 -16.95 -12.45
N PHE A 143 -7.08 -16.33 -11.41
CA PHE A 143 -7.84 -15.72 -10.31
C PHE A 143 -7.79 -14.20 -10.36
N VAL A 144 -8.79 -13.56 -9.76
CA VAL A 144 -8.76 -12.12 -9.42
C VAL A 144 -7.65 -11.84 -8.41
N LYS A 145 -7.18 -10.62 -8.32
CA LYS A 145 -6.07 -10.25 -7.44
C LYS A 145 -6.61 -9.63 -6.16
N HIS A 146 -6.38 -10.31 -5.04
CA HIS A 146 -6.76 -9.79 -3.73
C HIS A 146 -5.75 -8.76 -3.25
N PHE A 147 -6.23 -7.82 -2.45
CA PHE A 147 -5.37 -6.87 -1.74
C PHE A 147 -5.87 -6.61 -0.32
N ILE A 148 -4.95 -6.23 0.54
CA ILE A 148 -5.22 -5.79 1.91
C ILE A 148 -4.34 -4.57 2.19
N SER A 149 -4.91 -3.55 2.85
CA SER A 149 -4.17 -2.38 3.31
C SER A 149 -4.49 -2.06 4.75
N ASN A 150 -3.48 -1.65 5.49
CA ASN A 150 -3.62 -1.04 6.80
C ASN A 150 -2.76 0.22 6.86
N ILE A 151 -3.39 1.36 7.15
CA ILE A 151 -2.72 2.67 7.22
C ILE A 151 -3.19 3.41 8.47
N ASN A 152 -2.23 3.95 9.21
CA ASN A 152 -2.46 4.95 10.23
C ASN A 152 -2.35 6.34 9.62
N ASP A 153 -3.29 7.19 9.92
CA ASP A 153 -3.45 8.52 9.34
C ASP A 153 -3.71 9.53 10.46
N TYR A 154 -2.88 10.58 10.54
CA TYR A 154 -3.18 11.75 11.35
C TYR A 154 -4.04 12.69 10.51
N THR A 155 -5.29 12.86 10.94
CA THR A 155 -6.31 13.53 10.13
C THR A 155 -6.34 15.04 10.37
N PHE A 156 -6.91 15.77 9.42
CA PHE A 156 -7.09 17.23 9.47
C PHE A 156 -7.83 17.76 10.72
N ALA A 157 -8.50 16.89 11.45
CA ALA A 157 -9.32 17.26 12.62
C ALA A 157 -8.71 16.75 13.94
N ASN A 158 -7.40 16.50 13.99
CA ASN A 158 -6.65 16.02 15.15
C ASN A 158 -7.12 14.65 15.67
N TYR A 159 -7.39 13.71 14.75
CA TYR A 159 -7.66 12.32 15.07
C TYR A 159 -6.53 11.44 14.59
N ILE A 160 -6.24 10.39 15.35
CA ILE A 160 -5.64 9.18 14.76
C ILE A 160 -6.75 8.37 14.11
N SER A 161 -6.55 7.96 12.84
CA SER A 161 -7.43 7.00 12.16
C SER A 161 -6.63 5.81 11.67
N SER A 162 -7.06 4.61 12.01
CA SER A 162 -6.49 3.36 11.52
C SER A 162 -7.45 2.75 10.49
N SER A 163 -7.10 2.91 9.22
CA SER A 163 -7.90 2.44 8.09
C SER A 163 -7.54 1.01 7.73
N TYR A 164 -8.56 0.16 7.57
CA TYR A 164 -8.47 -1.22 7.10
C TYR A 164 -9.25 -1.36 5.80
N VAL A 165 -8.54 -1.64 4.72
CA VAL A 165 -9.13 -1.76 3.38
C VAL A 165 -8.77 -3.12 2.81
N SER A 166 -9.75 -3.85 2.32
CA SER A 166 -9.53 -5.12 1.65
C SER A 166 -10.44 -5.27 0.45
N GLY A 167 -10.01 -6.01 -0.55
CA GLY A 167 -10.82 -6.21 -1.74
C GLY A 167 -10.15 -7.06 -2.79
N TYR A 168 -10.72 -7.02 -3.98
CA TYR A 168 -10.12 -7.64 -5.15
C TYR A 168 -10.23 -6.76 -6.38
N ILE A 169 -9.23 -6.89 -7.24
CA ILE A 169 -9.20 -6.29 -8.58
C ILE A 169 -9.78 -7.34 -9.53
N ASN A 170 -10.90 -7.01 -10.17
CA ASN A 170 -11.70 -7.93 -10.98
C ASN A 170 -11.12 -8.12 -12.39
N THR A 171 -9.92 -8.68 -12.45
CA THR A 171 -9.26 -9.06 -13.70
C THR A 171 -8.47 -10.35 -13.51
N THR A 172 -8.42 -11.18 -14.55
CA THR A 172 -7.52 -12.34 -14.63
C THR A 172 -6.24 -12.03 -15.42
N THR A 173 -6.13 -10.82 -15.99
CA THR A 173 -4.89 -10.37 -16.64
C THR A 173 -3.87 -9.97 -15.57
N ALA A 174 -2.60 -10.29 -15.80
CA ALA A 174 -1.52 -9.93 -14.89
C ALA A 174 -1.43 -8.42 -14.67
N ILE A 175 -1.38 -8.00 -13.40
CA ILE A 175 -1.10 -6.64 -12.99
C ILE A 175 0.41 -6.41 -13.09
N THR A 176 0.81 -5.32 -13.73
CA THR A 176 2.22 -4.96 -13.94
C THR A 176 2.53 -3.54 -13.47
N ARG A 177 1.51 -2.79 -13.07
CA ARG A 177 1.62 -1.37 -12.72
C ARG A 177 0.73 -1.03 -11.55
N VAL A 178 1.24 -0.19 -10.65
CA VAL A 178 0.49 0.40 -9.53
C VAL A 178 0.77 1.89 -9.50
N GLN A 179 -0.27 2.69 -9.33
CA GLN A 179 -0.16 4.14 -9.19
C GLN A 179 -0.84 4.60 -7.90
N PHE A 180 -0.23 5.57 -7.26
CA PHE A 180 -0.72 6.24 -6.06
C PHE A 180 -0.95 7.73 -6.33
N LYS A 181 -1.98 8.30 -5.72
CA LYS A 181 -2.24 9.74 -5.75
C LYS A 181 -3.10 10.19 -4.57
N MET A 182 -3.17 11.48 -4.33
CA MET A 182 -4.23 12.07 -3.52
C MET A 182 -5.52 12.24 -4.33
N ALA A 183 -6.66 12.19 -3.67
CA ALA A 183 -7.95 12.49 -4.30
C ALA A 183 -8.03 13.96 -4.74
N SER A 184 -7.36 14.86 -4.00
CA SER A 184 -7.22 16.27 -4.32
C SER A 184 -5.79 16.73 -4.04
N GLY A 185 -5.23 17.54 -4.95
CA GLY A 185 -3.88 18.07 -4.83
C GLY A 185 -2.78 17.03 -5.09
N ASN A 186 -1.56 17.36 -4.69
CA ASN A 186 -0.37 16.53 -4.86
C ASN A 186 -0.06 15.71 -3.60
N ILE A 187 0.71 14.64 -3.75
CA ILE A 187 1.51 14.06 -2.65
C ILE A 187 2.67 15.02 -2.45
N ASP A 188 2.64 15.81 -1.39
CA ASP A 188 3.65 16.86 -1.17
C ASP A 188 5.00 16.25 -0.81
N SER A 189 4.99 15.31 0.14
CA SER A 189 6.18 14.56 0.55
C SER A 189 5.85 13.12 0.96
N GLY A 190 6.89 12.34 1.27
CA GLY A 190 6.79 10.97 1.72
C GLY A 190 7.54 9.98 0.83
N THR A 191 7.64 8.75 1.29
CA THR A 191 8.37 7.70 0.58
C THR A 191 7.51 6.44 0.46
N ILE A 192 7.49 5.87 -0.74
CA ILE A 192 6.84 4.58 -1.03
C ILE A 192 7.91 3.58 -1.44
N LYS A 193 7.97 2.43 -0.76
CA LYS A 193 8.89 1.33 -1.06
C LYS A 193 8.11 0.11 -1.51
N LEU A 194 8.52 -0.48 -2.62
CA LEU A 194 8.00 -1.74 -3.16
C LEU A 194 8.90 -2.89 -2.76
N TYR A 195 8.31 -3.94 -2.22
CA TYR A 195 8.97 -5.20 -1.88
C TYR A 195 8.27 -6.37 -2.56
N GLY A 196 9.06 -7.40 -2.90
CA GLY A 196 8.58 -8.74 -3.23
C GLY A 196 8.73 -9.69 -2.04
N VAL A 197 7.78 -10.60 -1.87
CA VAL A 197 7.74 -11.62 -0.81
C VAL A 197 7.50 -12.98 -1.46
N SER A 198 8.34 -13.96 -1.10
CA SER A 198 8.24 -15.38 -1.55
C SER A 198 7.86 -16.27 -0.40
#